data_9d9100d0ee9f7e68a2ab4f8270d1fabb
#
_entry.id   9d9100d0ee9f7e68a2ab4f8270d1fabb
#
_cell.length_a   1.000
_cell.length_b   1.000
_cell.length_c   1.000
_cell.angle_alpha   90.00
_cell.angle_beta   90.00
_cell.angle_gamma   90.00
#
_symmetry.space_group_name_H-M   'P 1'
#
loop_
_entity.id
_entity.type
_entity.pdbx_description
1 polymer ?
#
loop_
_entity_poly.entity_id
_entity_poly.type
_entity_poly.pdbx_seq_one_letter_code
_entity_poly.pdbx_strand_id
1 'polypeptide(L)'
;MTEVDEVVQRILQNQNRYTSIAAQSNVPWYVIAVIHNMECGLDFTKHLHNGDSLKRRTVNVPAGRPKTGQPPFTFEVSAFDALKYDKLTEWNDWSIGGICYTLEGFNGWGYRARGINSPYLWSYSNLYTSGKFIRDNVWSNRAVSGQCGAAVILRRMRDKGAIDLASAPSSKLADAATLAEVPRRLFNG
;
A
#
# COMPACT_ATOMS: atom_id res chain seq x y z
N MET A 1 -4.28 -12.95 -20.59
CA MET A 1 -4.52 -12.29 -19.27
C MET A 1 -3.36 -11.31 -19.09
N THR A 2 -3.62 -10.09 -18.65
CA THR A 2 -2.56 -9.11 -18.40
C THR A 2 -1.99 -9.35 -16.98
N GLU A 3 -0.75 -8.89 -16.72
CA GLU A 3 -0.15 -8.96 -15.38
C GLU A 3 -1.06 -8.33 -14.30
N VAL A 4 -1.72 -7.22 -14.63
CA VAL A 4 -2.70 -6.58 -13.74
C VAL A 4 -3.88 -7.51 -13.43
N ASP A 5 -4.38 -8.25 -14.44
CA ASP A 5 -5.46 -9.22 -14.23
C ASP A 5 -5.05 -10.35 -13.31
N GLU A 6 -3.82 -10.84 -13.40
CA GLU A 6 -3.27 -11.90 -12.54
C GLU A 6 -3.16 -11.43 -11.09
N VAL A 7 -2.66 -10.21 -10.86
CA VAL A 7 -2.62 -9.60 -9.53
C VAL A 7 -4.03 -9.50 -8.94
N VAL A 8 -4.99 -8.94 -9.70
CA VAL A 8 -6.37 -8.79 -9.24
C VAL A 8 -7.01 -10.15 -8.95
N GLN A 9 -6.80 -11.15 -9.81
CA GLN A 9 -7.32 -12.50 -9.56
C GLN A 9 -6.78 -13.10 -8.26
N ARG A 10 -5.48 -12.99 -8.00
CA ARG A 10 -4.84 -13.47 -6.76
C ARG A 10 -5.40 -12.74 -5.52
N ILE A 11 -5.64 -11.43 -5.63
CA ILE A 11 -6.27 -10.64 -4.57
C ILE A 11 -7.67 -11.19 -4.27
N LEU A 12 -8.51 -11.36 -5.30
CA LEU A 12 -9.90 -11.81 -5.15
C LEU A 12 -9.99 -13.23 -4.60
N GLN A 13 -9.09 -14.13 -4.99
CA GLN A 13 -9.02 -15.48 -4.43
C GLN A 13 -8.75 -15.50 -2.92
N ASN A 14 -8.12 -14.44 -2.38
CA ASN A 14 -7.77 -14.33 -0.96
C ASN A 14 -8.60 -13.24 -0.24
N GLN A 15 -9.68 -12.76 -0.83
CA GLN A 15 -10.50 -11.66 -0.31
C GLN A 15 -10.92 -11.88 1.14
N ASN A 16 -11.31 -13.09 1.52
CA ASN A 16 -11.77 -13.40 2.87
C ASN A 16 -10.71 -13.09 3.95
N ARG A 17 -9.43 -13.29 3.64
CA ARG A 17 -8.33 -12.98 4.54
C ARG A 17 -8.22 -11.46 4.78
N TYR A 18 -8.35 -10.67 3.74
CA TYR A 18 -8.32 -9.21 3.85
C TYR A 18 -9.57 -8.67 4.53
N THR A 19 -10.75 -9.27 4.27
CA THR A 19 -12.00 -8.89 4.92
C THR A 19 -11.95 -9.11 6.43
N SER A 20 -11.31 -10.18 6.90
CA SER A 20 -11.15 -10.43 8.34
C SER A 20 -10.28 -9.39 9.04
N ILE A 21 -9.27 -8.85 8.35
CA ILE A 21 -8.43 -7.76 8.85
C ILE A 21 -9.21 -6.44 8.81
N ALA A 22 -9.93 -6.18 7.72
CA ALA A 22 -10.75 -4.98 7.55
C ALA A 22 -11.79 -4.81 8.67
N ALA A 23 -12.44 -5.91 9.07
CA ALA A 23 -13.43 -5.92 10.15
C ALA A 23 -12.88 -5.42 11.50
N GLN A 24 -11.57 -5.50 11.71
CA GLN A 24 -10.90 -5.10 12.95
C GLN A 24 -10.17 -3.76 12.84
N SER A 25 -9.77 -3.37 11.61
CA SER A 25 -8.86 -2.25 11.38
C SER A 25 -9.53 -0.97 10.86
N ASN A 26 -10.80 -1.04 10.47
CA ASN A 26 -11.51 0.04 9.76
C ASN A 26 -10.82 0.46 8.42
N VAL A 27 -9.90 -0.35 7.91
CA VAL A 27 -9.24 -0.15 6.61
C VAL A 27 -9.97 -0.98 5.57
N PRO A 28 -10.37 -0.43 4.42
CA PRO A 28 -11.05 -1.21 3.38
C PRO A 28 -10.20 -2.42 2.94
N TRP A 29 -10.82 -3.58 2.81
CA TRP A 29 -10.12 -4.83 2.51
C TRP A 29 -9.26 -4.76 1.23
N TYR A 30 -9.73 -4.03 0.23
CA TYR A 30 -9.00 -3.86 -1.03
C TYR A 30 -7.77 -2.95 -0.89
N VAL A 31 -7.78 -2.00 0.04
CA VAL A 31 -6.60 -1.18 0.38
C VAL A 31 -5.54 -2.07 1.03
N ILE A 32 -5.93 -2.93 1.98
CA ILE A 32 -5.04 -3.91 2.62
C ILE A 32 -4.41 -4.84 1.59
N ALA A 33 -5.23 -5.36 0.65
CA ALA A 33 -4.78 -6.24 -0.42
C ALA A 33 -3.78 -5.57 -1.36
N VAL A 34 -4.02 -4.31 -1.72
CA VAL A 34 -3.10 -3.53 -2.57
C VAL A 34 -1.78 -3.28 -1.84
N ILE A 35 -1.81 -2.87 -0.58
CA ILE A 35 -0.58 -2.72 0.23
C ILE A 35 0.18 -4.06 0.27
N HIS A 36 -0.50 -5.18 0.50
CA HIS A 36 0.12 -6.50 0.50
C HIS A 36 0.80 -6.85 -0.82
N ASN A 37 0.17 -6.50 -1.95
CA ASN A 37 0.82 -6.66 -3.26
C ASN A 37 2.08 -5.80 -3.38
N MET A 38 1.98 -4.54 -2.98
CA MET A 38 3.08 -3.58 -3.15
C MET A 38 4.30 -3.90 -2.27
N GLU A 39 4.06 -4.30 -1.02
CA GLU A 39 5.12 -4.54 -0.03
C GLU A 39 5.68 -5.97 -0.05
N CYS A 40 4.84 -6.96 -0.36
CA CYS A 40 5.17 -8.38 -0.18
C CYS A 40 4.89 -9.25 -1.41
N GLY A 41 4.40 -8.69 -2.52
CA GLY A 41 4.07 -9.47 -3.73
C GLY A 41 2.98 -10.52 -3.50
N LEU A 42 2.03 -10.27 -2.59
CA LEU A 42 0.98 -11.20 -2.16
C LEU A 42 1.52 -12.49 -1.52
N ASP A 43 2.67 -12.43 -0.86
CA ASP A 43 3.25 -13.55 -0.12
C ASP A 43 2.80 -13.53 1.35
N PHE A 44 1.85 -14.40 1.68
CA PHE A 44 1.27 -14.53 3.02
C PHE A 44 2.22 -15.12 4.08
N THR A 45 3.45 -15.42 3.74
CA THR A 45 4.49 -15.87 4.70
C THR A 45 5.35 -14.73 5.22
N LYS A 46 5.03 -13.48 4.78
CA LYS A 46 5.80 -12.27 5.07
C LYS A 46 5.02 -11.26 5.90
N HIS A 47 5.76 -10.50 6.70
CA HIS A 47 5.22 -9.37 7.44
C HIS A 47 4.84 -8.22 6.49
N LEU A 48 3.62 -7.67 6.67
CA LEU A 48 3.17 -6.51 5.91
C LEU A 48 4.02 -5.25 6.18
N HIS A 49 4.74 -5.20 7.28
CA HIS A 49 5.60 -4.08 7.65
C HIS A 49 6.75 -3.84 6.64
N ASN A 50 7.39 -4.93 6.16
CA ASN A 50 8.67 -4.80 5.44
C ASN A 50 9.08 -6.07 4.64
N GLY A 51 8.18 -7.06 4.54
CA GLY A 51 8.47 -8.30 3.82
C GLY A 51 9.32 -9.32 4.57
N ASP A 52 9.66 -9.10 5.84
CA ASP A 52 10.35 -10.10 6.66
C ASP A 52 9.50 -11.35 6.90
N SER A 53 10.13 -12.48 7.23
CA SER A 53 9.44 -13.75 7.47
C SER A 53 8.61 -13.73 8.76
N LEU A 54 7.35 -14.19 8.68
CA LEU A 54 6.44 -14.37 9.83
C LEU A 54 6.93 -15.40 10.87
N LYS A 55 7.98 -16.16 10.57
CA LYS A 55 8.58 -17.14 11.50
C LYS A 55 9.27 -16.47 12.69
N ARG A 56 9.52 -15.18 12.65
CA ARG A 56 10.16 -14.37 13.70
C ARG A 56 9.60 -12.95 13.69
N ARG A 57 9.93 -12.12 14.67
CA ARG A 57 9.65 -10.68 14.61
C ARG A 57 10.45 -10.04 13.48
N THR A 58 9.98 -8.89 12.97
CA THR A 58 10.73 -8.13 11.96
C THR A 58 12.14 -7.80 12.46
N VAL A 59 13.12 -7.90 11.58
CA VAL A 59 14.52 -7.55 11.82
C VAL A 59 14.91 -6.26 11.11
N ASN A 60 14.32 -6.02 9.93
CA ASN A 60 14.44 -4.77 9.22
C ASN A 60 13.46 -3.73 9.80
N VAL A 61 13.64 -2.47 9.42
CA VAL A 61 12.78 -1.38 9.90
C VAL A 61 11.36 -1.54 9.37
N PRO A 62 10.35 -1.43 10.25
CA PRO A 62 10.40 -1.29 11.70
C PRO A 62 10.74 -2.63 12.39
N ALA A 63 11.84 -2.66 13.16
CA ALA A 63 12.30 -3.88 13.81
C ALA A 63 11.48 -4.25 15.07
N GLY A 64 11.44 -5.56 15.40
CA GLY A 64 10.80 -6.08 16.60
C GLY A 64 9.27 -6.08 16.56
N ARG A 65 8.66 -6.15 15.38
CA ARG A 65 7.21 -6.18 15.18
C ARG A 65 6.70 -7.59 14.83
N PRO A 66 5.44 -7.93 15.16
CA PRO A 66 4.51 -7.30 16.09
C PRO A 66 5.05 -7.23 17.52
N LYS A 67 4.62 -6.22 18.33
CA LYS A 67 5.06 -6.09 19.72
C LYS A 67 4.43 -7.13 20.65
N THR A 68 3.23 -7.58 20.32
CA THR A 68 2.45 -8.57 21.11
C THR A 68 2.43 -9.92 20.39
N GLY A 69 2.12 -11.00 21.14
CA GLY A 69 2.13 -12.37 20.64
C GLY A 69 3.54 -12.96 20.52
N GLN A 70 3.63 -14.19 20.06
CA GLN A 70 4.88 -14.92 19.83
C GLN A 70 4.89 -15.48 18.41
N PRO A 71 6.07 -15.52 17.74
CA PRO A 71 6.20 -16.18 16.45
C PRO A 71 6.02 -17.72 16.57
N PRO A 72 5.63 -18.40 15.49
CA PRO A 72 5.30 -17.82 14.18
C PRO A 72 4.00 -17.04 14.22
N PHE A 73 3.98 -15.89 13.54
CA PHE A 73 2.77 -15.06 13.43
C PHE A 73 1.91 -15.50 12.25
N THR A 74 0.59 -15.26 12.35
CA THR A 74 -0.27 -15.28 11.16
C THR A 74 -0.14 -13.97 10.39
N PHE A 75 -0.45 -14.01 9.10
CA PHE A 75 -0.45 -12.79 8.28
C PHE A 75 -1.42 -11.74 8.84
N GLU A 76 -2.60 -12.18 9.30
CA GLU A 76 -3.66 -11.31 9.81
C GLU A 76 -3.21 -10.52 11.04
N VAL A 77 -2.56 -11.19 11.98
CA VAL A 77 -1.99 -10.53 13.19
C VAL A 77 -0.92 -9.53 12.79
N SER A 78 -0.02 -9.92 11.90
CA SER A 78 1.04 -9.04 11.42
C SER A 78 0.50 -7.85 10.63
N ALA A 79 -0.47 -8.08 9.76
CA ALA A 79 -1.07 -7.03 8.95
C ALA A 79 -1.80 -6.00 9.81
N PHE A 80 -2.59 -6.45 10.80
CA PHE A 80 -3.25 -5.55 11.74
C PHE A 80 -2.24 -4.67 12.52
N ASP A 81 -1.14 -5.27 13.00
CA ASP A 81 -0.08 -4.54 13.67
C ASP A 81 0.61 -3.52 12.74
N ALA A 82 0.82 -3.86 11.47
CA ALA A 82 1.38 -2.95 10.48
C ALA A 82 0.45 -1.76 10.20
N LEU A 83 -0.84 -2.02 9.96
CA LEU A 83 -1.82 -0.96 9.71
C LEU A 83 -1.94 0.00 10.89
N LYS A 84 -1.89 -0.53 12.12
CA LYS A 84 -1.88 0.28 13.34
C LYS A 84 -0.59 1.09 13.49
N TYR A 85 0.55 0.48 13.21
CA TYR A 85 1.85 1.15 13.26
C TYR A 85 1.91 2.33 12.28
N ASP A 86 1.38 2.15 11.08
CA ASP A 86 1.31 3.19 10.03
C ASP A 86 0.08 4.12 10.21
N LYS A 87 -0.64 4.06 11.35
CA LYS A 87 -1.80 4.88 11.71
C LYS A 87 -2.98 4.80 10.73
N LEU A 88 -3.04 3.79 9.89
CA LEU A 88 -4.15 3.62 8.94
C LEU A 88 -5.45 3.25 9.63
N THR A 89 -5.40 2.65 10.81
CA THR A 89 -6.60 2.36 11.61
C THR A 89 -7.30 3.63 12.12
N GLU A 90 -6.60 4.77 12.12
CA GLU A 90 -7.10 6.08 12.54
C GLU A 90 -7.51 6.95 11.32
N TRP A 91 -7.15 6.51 10.11
CA TRP A 91 -7.48 7.19 8.87
C TRP A 91 -8.96 6.99 8.50
N ASN A 92 -9.63 8.02 8.04
CA ASN A 92 -11.08 7.98 7.75
C ASN A 92 -11.46 8.51 6.36
N ASP A 93 -10.54 9.03 5.56
CA ASP A 93 -10.82 9.43 4.19
C ASP A 93 -10.47 8.27 3.22
N TRP A 94 -11.44 7.40 3.00
CA TRP A 94 -11.33 6.30 2.06
C TRP A 94 -11.92 6.64 0.68
N SER A 95 -12.04 7.93 0.32
CA SER A 95 -12.22 8.34 -1.06
C SER A 95 -11.02 7.92 -1.92
N ILE A 96 -11.19 7.88 -3.24
CA ILE A 96 -10.07 7.53 -4.14
C ILE A 96 -8.87 8.47 -3.94
N GLY A 97 -9.12 9.76 -3.66
CA GLY A 97 -8.06 10.72 -3.34
C GLY A 97 -7.32 10.39 -2.05
N GLY A 98 -8.06 10.12 -0.97
CA GLY A 98 -7.50 9.71 0.32
C GLY A 98 -6.76 8.39 0.27
N ILE A 99 -7.29 7.40 -0.47
CA ILE A 99 -6.60 6.12 -0.70
C ILE A 99 -5.28 6.33 -1.44
N CYS A 100 -5.29 7.05 -2.55
CA CYS A 100 -4.05 7.32 -3.31
C CYS A 100 -3.04 8.11 -2.47
N TYR A 101 -3.50 9.04 -1.64
CA TYR A 101 -2.63 9.79 -0.73
C TYR A 101 -1.95 8.88 0.28
N THR A 102 -2.70 8.02 0.98
CA THR A 102 -2.12 7.09 1.96
C THR A 102 -1.17 6.10 1.30
N LEU A 103 -1.54 5.53 0.15
CA LEU A 103 -0.71 4.59 -0.60
C LEU A 103 0.60 5.24 -1.10
N GLU A 104 0.55 6.49 -1.57
CA GLU A 104 1.77 7.22 -1.93
C GLU A 104 2.66 7.47 -0.72
N GLY A 105 2.06 7.74 0.45
CA GLY A 105 2.76 7.90 1.72
C GLY A 105 3.59 6.68 2.11
N PHE A 106 3.13 5.46 1.79
CA PHE A 106 3.91 4.23 2.00
C PHE A 106 5.24 4.24 1.24
N ASN A 107 5.25 4.76 0.02
CA ASN A 107 6.46 4.87 -0.79
C ASN A 107 7.30 6.13 -0.47
N GLY A 108 6.74 7.05 0.35
CA GLY A 108 7.34 8.34 0.65
C GLY A 108 7.13 9.40 -0.43
N TRP A 109 7.34 10.65 -0.04
CA TRP A 109 7.00 11.85 -0.82
C TRP A 109 8.09 12.30 -1.81
N GLY A 110 9.17 11.52 -1.98
CA GLY A 110 10.32 11.90 -2.79
C GLY A 110 10.02 12.15 -4.28
N TYR A 111 8.97 11.51 -4.80
CA TYR A 111 8.51 11.70 -6.19
C TYR A 111 7.82 13.05 -6.38
N ARG A 112 7.01 13.50 -5.41
CA ARG A 112 6.36 14.83 -5.45
C ARG A 112 7.37 15.95 -5.51
N ALA A 113 8.44 15.89 -4.73
CA ALA A 113 9.50 16.88 -4.74
C ALA A 113 10.22 16.99 -6.10
N ARG A 114 10.09 15.96 -6.96
CA ARG A 114 10.65 15.92 -8.33
C ARG A 114 9.62 16.26 -9.40
N GLY A 115 8.37 16.52 -9.05
CA GLY A 115 7.28 16.74 -10.01
C GLY A 115 6.95 15.48 -10.83
N ILE A 116 7.24 14.29 -10.32
CA ILE A 116 7.03 13.01 -11.01
C ILE A 116 5.92 12.23 -10.31
N ASN A 117 4.98 11.72 -11.09
CA ASN A 117 3.99 10.78 -10.59
C ASN A 117 4.67 9.51 -10.08
N SER A 118 4.39 9.15 -8.83
CA SER A 118 5.01 8.00 -8.18
C SER A 118 4.71 6.69 -8.95
N PRO A 119 5.72 5.90 -9.33
CA PRO A 119 5.50 4.59 -9.93
C PRO A 119 4.77 3.62 -8.97
N TYR A 120 4.85 3.82 -7.68
CA TYR A 120 4.09 3.07 -6.69
C TYR A 120 2.58 3.15 -6.94
N LEU A 121 2.08 4.31 -7.41
CA LEU A 121 0.68 4.50 -7.79
C LEU A 121 0.42 4.24 -9.27
N TRP A 122 1.28 4.75 -10.16
CA TRP A 122 0.94 5.03 -11.54
C TRP A 122 1.69 4.18 -12.57
N SER A 123 2.59 3.28 -12.14
CA SER A 123 3.23 2.34 -13.06
C SER A 123 2.19 1.49 -13.78
N TYR A 124 2.42 1.19 -15.05
CA TYR A 124 1.46 0.55 -15.98
C TYR A 124 0.28 1.44 -16.40
N SER A 125 0.39 2.76 -16.22
CA SER A 125 -0.57 3.72 -16.76
C SER A 125 0.12 4.77 -17.62
N ASN A 126 -0.67 5.58 -18.34
CA ASN A 126 -0.18 6.72 -19.12
C ASN A 126 0.28 7.91 -18.25
N LEU A 127 0.12 7.84 -16.93
CA LEU A 127 0.55 8.86 -15.98
C LEU A 127 1.99 8.69 -15.50
N TYR A 128 2.63 7.57 -15.84
CA TYR A 128 4.03 7.30 -15.51
C TYR A 128 4.75 6.65 -16.69
N THR A 129 5.92 7.17 -17.04
CA THR A 129 6.76 6.65 -18.12
C THR A 129 8.11 6.14 -17.64
N SER A 130 8.82 6.96 -16.84
CA SER A 130 10.14 6.61 -16.30
C SER A 130 10.50 7.53 -15.12
N GLY A 131 11.61 7.22 -14.48
CA GLY A 131 12.12 7.95 -13.33
C GLY A 131 11.78 7.23 -12.02
N LYS A 132 12.78 6.65 -11.38
CA LYS A 132 12.60 6.00 -10.07
C LYS A 132 13.90 5.99 -9.26
N PHE A 133 13.75 5.84 -7.96
CA PHE A 133 14.86 5.46 -7.11
C PHE A 133 15.23 3.99 -7.39
N ILE A 134 16.48 3.74 -7.70
CA ILE A 134 17.04 2.40 -7.98
C ILE A 134 17.75 1.80 -6.75
N ARG A 135 18.05 2.63 -5.77
CA ARG A 135 18.55 2.35 -4.41
C ARG A 135 18.23 3.57 -3.55
N ASP A 136 18.47 3.47 -2.26
CA ASP A 136 18.30 4.58 -1.33
C ASP A 136 19.07 5.82 -1.80
N ASN A 137 18.32 6.91 -1.95
CA ASN A 137 18.82 8.20 -2.42
C ASN A 137 19.49 8.19 -3.82
N VAL A 138 19.44 7.08 -4.57
CA VAL A 138 19.98 7.00 -5.93
C VAL A 138 18.86 7.04 -6.94
N TRP A 139 18.75 8.16 -7.63
CA TRP A 139 17.75 8.42 -8.65
C TRP A 139 18.23 8.03 -10.06
N SER A 140 17.32 7.51 -10.89
CA SER A 140 17.53 7.27 -12.32
C SER A 140 16.37 7.83 -13.13
N ASN A 141 16.64 8.75 -14.04
CA ASN A 141 15.62 9.31 -14.93
C ASN A 141 15.12 8.27 -15.98
N ARG A 142 15.91 7.22 -16.26
CA ARG A 142 15.63 6.24 -17.30
C ARG A 142 15.01 4.94 -16.76
N ALA A 143 15.19 4.67 -15.47
CA ALA A 143 14.68 3.45 -14.89
C ALA A 143 13.14 3.47 -14.86
N VAL A 144 12.53 2.33 -15.17
CA VAL A 144 11.09 2.11 -15.18
C VAL A 144 10.73 1.08 -14.12
N SER A 145 9.61 1.28 -13.42
CA SER A 145 9.10 0.29 -12.48
C SER A 145 8.52 -0.90 -13.24
N GLY A 146 8.93 -2.11 -12.86
CA GLY A 146 8.36 -3.36 -13.34
C GLY A 146 7.19 -3.87 -12.50
N GLN A 147 6.77 -3.14 -11.49
CA GLN A 147 5.63 -3.50 -10.64
C GLN A 147 4.41 -2.67 -11.02
N CYS A 148 3.24 -3.31 -11.15
CA CYS A 148 1.99 -2.62 -11.42
C CYS A 148 1.64 -1.65 -10.29
N GLY A 149 1.27 -0.42 -10.63
CA GLY A 149 0.94 0.63 -9.66
C GLY A 149 -0.36 0.37 -8.90
N ALA A 150 -0.40 0.81 -7.65
CA ALA A 150 -1.52 0.60 -6.74
C ALA A 150 -2.85 1.17 -7.27
N ALA A 151 -2.84 2.37 -7.87
CA ALA A 151 -4.03 2.97 -8.46
C ALA A 151 -4.52 2.21 -9.69
N VAL A 152 -3.62 1.58 -10.44
CA VAL A 152 -3.96 0.74 -11.60
C VAL A 152 -4.65 -0.55 -11.15
N ILE A 153 -4.17 -1.16 -10.07
CA ILE A 153 -4.81 -2.35 -9.46
C ILE A 153 -6.21 -2.00 -8.97
N LEU A 154 -6.37 -0.91 -8.21
CA LEU A 154 -7.67 -0.44 -7.72
C LEU A 154 -8.63 -0.15 -8.87
N ARG A 155 -8.17 0.54 -9.92
CA ARG A 155 -8.96 0.80 -11.11
C ARG A 155 -9.44 -0.49 -11.75
N ARG A 156 -8.55 -1.49 -11.91
CA ARG A 156 -8.90 -2.77 -12.51
C ARG A 156 -9.90 -3.56 -11.68
N MET A 157 -9.77 -3.54 -10.33
CA MET A 157 -10.75 -4.15 -9.44
C MET A 157 -12.13 -3.52 -9.58
N ARG A 158 -12.20 -2.18 -9.68
CA ARG A 158 -13.45 -1.45 -9.94
C ARG A 158 -14.04 -1.82 -11.30
N ASP A 159 -13.24 -1.83 -12.35
CA ASP A 159 -13.69 -2.14 -13.72
C ASP A 159 -14.22 -3.58 -13.84
N LYS A 160 -13.80 -4.48 -12.94
CA LYS A 160 -14.37 -5.84 -12.80
C LYS A 160 -15.59 -5.90 -11.87
N GLY A 161 -16.04 -4.78 -11.31
CA GLY A 161 -17.16 -4.75 -10.36
C GLY A 161 -16.86 -5.39 -8.99
N ALA A 162 -15.58 -5.62 -8.67
CA ALA A 162 -15.19 -6.25 -7.41
C ALA A 162 -15.19 -5.27 -6.23
N ILE A 163 -15.03 -3.99 -6.49
CA ILE A 163 -15.05 -2.91 -5.50
C ILE A 163 -15.78 -1.69 -6.05
N ASP A 164 -16.31 -0.88 -5.13
CA ASP A 164 -16.79 0.46 -5.42
C ASP A 164 -15.81 1.47 -4.81
N LEU A 165 -15.41 2.48 -5.60
CA LEU A 165 -14.54 3.56 -5.17
C LEU A 165 -15.38 4.83 -5.06
N ALA A 166 -15.71 5.23 -3.85
CA ALA A 166 -16.45 6.46 -3.61
C ALA A 166 -15.70 7.68 -4.15
N SER A 167 -16.43 8.58 -4.79
CA SER A 167 -15.92 9.94 -5.08
C SER A 167 -15.76 10.69 -3.78
N ALA A 168 -14.71 11.51 -3.63
CA ALA A 168 -14.62 12.41 -2.49
C ALA A 168 -15.89 13.26 -2.39
N PRO A 169 -16.52 13.38 -1.21
CA PRO A 169 -17.60 14.34 -1.04
C PRO A 169 -17.05 15.74 -1.38
N SER A 170 -17.77 16.49 -2.21
CA SER A 170 -17.38 17.78 -2.74
C SER A 170 -17.08 18.88 -1.70
N SER A 171 -17.31 18.60 -0.40
CA SER A 171 -17.17 19.56 0.71
C SER A 171 -15.89 19.46 1.53
N LYS A 172 -14.97 18.50 1.24
CA LYS A 172 -13.76 18.28 2.06
C LYS A 172 -12.44 18.67 1.39
N LEU A 173 -12.47 19.53 0.37
CA LEU A 173 -11.24 20.12 -0.19
C LEU A 173 -10.65 21.25 0.68
N ALA A 174 -11.23 21.55 1.84
CA ALA A 174 -10.93 22.75 2.61
C ALA A 174 -9.81 22.63 3.65
N ASP A 175 -9.36 21.45 4.04
CA ASP A 175 -8.33 21.34 5.10
C ASP A 175 -7.07 20.55 4.65
N ALA A 176 -6.30 21.18 3.74
CA ALA A 176 -4.96 20.72 3.37
C ALA A 176 -3.97 20.72 4.56
N ALA A 177 -4.30 21.36 5.67
CA ALA A 177 -3.48 21.42 6.87
C ALA A 177 -3.48 20.11 7.68
N THR A 178 -4.57 19.34 7.63
CA THR A 178 -4.69 18.06 8.37
C THR A 178 -3.97 16.89 7.70
N LEU A 179 -3.56 17.04 6.44
CA LEU A 179 -2.88 16.03 5.64
C LEU A 179 -1.38 15.89 5.95
N ALA A 180 -0.84 16.71 6.87
CA ALA A 180 0.61 16.73 7.16
C ALA A 180 1.09 15.59 8.07
N GLU A 181 0.21 14.76 8.63
CA GLU A 181 0.55 13.81 9.70
C GLU A 181 0.58 12.32 9.31
N VAL A 182 0.59 11.96 8.01
CA VAL A 182 0.84 10.56 7.65
C VAL A 182 2.33 10.24 7.89
N PRO A 183 2.65 9.22 8.69
CA PRO A 183 4.04 8.90 9.02
C PRO A 183 4.86 8.66 7.76
N ARG A 184 5.98 9.34 7.66
CA ARG A 184 6.99 9.06 6.64
C ARG A 184 7.63 7.71 6.98
N ARG A 185 7.41 6.69 6.16
CA ARG A 185 8.38 5.60 6.10
C ARG A 185 9.69 6.21 5.57
N LEU A 186 10.65 6.39 6.45
CA LEU A 186 12.01 6.64 6.02
C LEU A 186 12.47 5.38 5.29
N PHE A 187 12.90 5.54 4.04
CA PHE A 187 13.59 4.51 3.29
C PHE A 187 14.77 4.02 4.12
N ASN A 188 14.67 2.85 4.67
CA ASN A 188 15.80 2.11 5.22
C ASN A 188 15.80 0.72 4.59
N GLY A 189 16.79 0.52 3.73
CA GLY A 189 17.33 -0.77 3.33
C GLY A 189 16.96 -1.29 2.02
#